data_117b3d25f76d8465d84f6d4dc969b3e3
#
_entry.id   117b3d25f76d8465d84f6d4dc969b3e3
#
_cell.length_a   1.000
_cell.length_b   1.000
_cell.length_c   1.000
_cell.angle_alpha   90.00
_cell.angle_beta   90.00
_cell.angle_gamma   90.00
#
_symmetry.space_group_name_H-M   'P 1'
#
loop_
_entity.id
_entity.type
_entity.pdbx_description
1 polymer ?
#
loop_
_entity_poly.entity_id
_entity_poly.type
_entity_poly.pdbx_seq_one_letter_code
_entity_poly.pdbx_strand_id
1 'polypeptide(L)'
;MRRIAFLLALAGLALGPAGCGDRNMVLTVNLLSFIAPADRSGGYGPIPAGLVGTSVDLIDQDVTLLPGLSSVVDVESATLRIGMRFENQTGSASGHVLVYLAPSDSTSAFGVPPLADIPVTLAPNDTVQVATEIASSPALSAALTQEHARLGVRVSFDTTGSLSVLQGSETTEELLGIVVTKRSL
;
A
#
# COMPACT_ATOMS: atom_id res chain seq x y z
N MET A 1 65.05 17.95 -16.37
CA MET A 1 63.94 16.99 -16.41
C MET A 1 63.54 16.40 -15.02
N ARG A 2 63.67 17.13 -13.89
CA ARG A 2 63.42 16.64 -12.53
C ARG A 2 62.21 17.31 -11.80
N ARG A 3 61.56 18.26 -12.47
CA ARG A 3 60.46 19.05 -11.86
C ARG A 3 59.03 18.64 -12.26
N ILE A 4 58.87 17.75 -13.24
CA ILE A 4 57.57 17.26 -13.71
C ILE A 4 57.07 16.04 -12.94
N ALA A 5 57.99 15.29 -12.34
CA ALA A 5 57.60 14.08 -11.57
C ALA A 5 56.93 14.38 -10.22
N PHE A 6 57.08 15.60 -9.66
CA PHE A 6 56.52 15.96 -8.37
C PHE A 6 55.03 16.44 -8.43
N LEU A 7 54.60 16.90 -9.59
CA LEU A 7 53.22 17.37 -9.77
C LEU A 7 52.21 16.23 -10.02
N LEU A 8 52.67 15.09 -10.51
CA LEU A 8 51.83 13.92 -10.70
C LEU A 8 51.58 13.10 -9.42
N ALA A 9 52.45 13.23 -8.44
CA ALA A 9 52.27 12.57 -7.14
C ALA A 9 51.27 13.28 -6.22
N LEU A 10 51.04 14.61 -6.41
CA LEU A 10 50.07 15.36 -5.62
C LEU A 10 48.64 15.24 -6.15
N ALA A 11 48.44 14.90 -7.42
CA ALA A 11 47.11 14.71 -8.01
C ALA A 11 46.48 13.37 -7.64
N GLY A 12 47.27 12.40 -7.17
CA GLY A 12 46.81 11.09 -6.77
C GLY A 12 46.24 11.02 -5.33
N LEU A 13 46.50 12.02 -4.48
CA LEU A 13 46.02 12.03 -3.10
C LEU A 13 44.70 12.78 -2.89
N ALA A 14 44.17 13.43 -3.91
CA ALA A 14 42.90 14.16 -3.84
C ALA A 14 41.67 13.27 -4.17
N LEU A 15 41.89 12.03 -4.58
CA LEU A 15 40.84 11.01 -4.68
C LEU A 15 40.78 10.22 -3.35
N GLY A 16 40.66 10.95 -2.25
CA GLY A 16 40.26 10.35 -0.96
C GLY A 16 38.92 9.63 -1.11
N PRO A 17 38.62 8.64 -0.26
CA PRO A 17 37.39 7.89 -0.33
C PRO A 17 36.19 8.78 0.02
N ALA A 18 35.82 9.68 -0.90
CA ALA A 18 34.56 10.37 -0.89
C ALA A 18 33.53 9.37 -1.38
N GLY A 19 33.07 8.48 -0.47
CA GLY A 19 32.09 7.52 -0.91
C GLY A 19 31.64 6.45 0.08
N CYS A 20 32.09 6.51 1.32
CA CYS A 20 31.48 5.71 2.40
C CYS A 20 30.39 6.54 3.08
N GLY A 21 29.38 6.93 2.35
CA GLY A 21 28.14 7.52 2.89
C GLY A 21 27.07 6.46 2.89
N ASP A 22 26.28 6.44 3.96
CA ASP A 22 25.05 5.68 4.01
C ASP A 22 24.29 5.88 2.69
N ARG A 23 23.99 4.80 1.97
CA ARG A 23 23.21 4.86 0.73
C ARG A 23 21.81 4.36 1.03
N ASN A 24 20.85 5.25 0.85
CA ASN A 24 19.45 4.85 0.88
C ASN A 24 19.12 4.04 -0.38
N MET A 25 18.45 2.92 -0.21
CA MET A 25 17.89 2.12 -1.29
C MET A 25 16.37 2.21 -1.21
N VAL A 26 15.74 2.52 -2.33
CA VAL A 26 14.29 2.55 -2.45
C VAL A 26 13.84 1.26 -3.12
N LEU A 27 13.02 0.50 -2.41
CA LEU A 27 12.40 -0.72 -2.90
C LEU A 27 10.92 -0.48 -3.12
N THR A 28 10.42 -0.94 -4.25
CA THR A 28 9.01 -0.77 -4.63
C THR A 28 8.39 -2.13 -4.84
N VAL A 29 7.27 -2.39 -4.17
CA VAL A 29 6.48 -3.61 -4.32
C VAL A 29 5.12 -3.25 -4.89
N ASN A 30 4.85 -3.71 -6.09
CA ASN A 30 3.52 -3.57 -6.69
C ASN A 30 2.61 -4.70 -6.18
N LEU A 31 1.90 -4.46 -5.10
CA LEU A 31 0.98 -5.44 -4.48
C LEU A 31 -0.17 -5.80 -5.42
N LEU A 32 -0.59 -4.87 -6.29
CA LEU A 32 -1.64 -5.12 -7.28
C LEU A 32 -1.23 -6.20 -8.28
N SER A 33 0.08 -6.40 -8.53
CA SER A 33 0.55 -7.43 -9.46
C SER A 33 0.30 -8.87 -8.99
N PHE A 34 0.10 -9.06 -7.68
CA PHE A 34 -0.24 -10.36 -7.10
C PHE A 34 -1.74 -10.68 -7.18
N ILE A 35 -2.58 -9.67 -7.45
CA ILE A 35 -4.02 -9.83 -7.59
C ILE A 35 -4.33 -10.14 -9.05
N ALA A 36 -5.04 -11.25 -9.30
CA ALA A 36 -5.47 -11.59 -10.65
C ALA A 36 -6.34 -10.44 -11.22
N PRO A 37 -6.22 -10.11 -12.51
CA PRO A 37 -6.98 -9.00 -13.10
C PRO A 37 -8.50 -9.08 -12.89
N ALA A 38 -9.05 -10.31 -12.82
CA ALA A 38 -10.47 -10.53 -12.56
C ALA A 38 -10.89 -10.17 -11.13
N ASP A 39 -9.95 -10.23 -10.17
CA ASP A 39 -10.21 -9.97 -8.75
C ASP A 39 -9.88 -8.53 -8.34
N ARG A 40 -9.46 -7.68 -9.30
CA ARG A 40 -9.21 -6.25 -9.07
C ARG A 40 -10.46 -5.41 -9.16
N SER A 41 -11.55 -5.97 -9.62
CA SER A 41 -12.85 -5.31 -9.75
C SER A 41 -13.95 -6.22 -9.27
N GLY A 42 -14.91 -5.66 -8.57
CA GLY A 42 -16.07 -6.38 -8.06
C GLY A 42 -17.32 -5.53 -8.02
N GLY A 43 -18.45 -6.18 -7.75
CA GLY A 43 -19.70 -5.49 -7.44
C GLY A 43 -19.90 -5.40 -5.95
N TYR A 44 -20.47 -4.30 -5.48
CA TYR A 44 -20.99 -4.20 -4.13
C TYR A 44 -22.53 -4.02 -4.15
N GLY A 45 -23.18 -4.69 -3.21
CA GLY A 45 -24.64 -4.66 -3.11
C GLY A 45 -25.34 -5.81 -3.86
N PRO A 46 -26.66 -5.85 -3.81
CA PRO A 46 -27.55 -4.83 -3.24
C PRO A 46 -27.49 -4.73 -1.71
N ILE A 47 -27.17 -3.56 -1.17
CA ILE A 47 -27.16 -3.28 0.27
C ILE A 47 -28.41 -2.46 0.61
N PRO A 48 -29.31 -2.95 1.47
CA PRO A 48 -30.52 -2.21 1.84
C PRO A 48 -30.22 -0.85 2.46
N ALA A 49 -31.14 0.08 2.30
CA ALA A 49 -31.10 1.38 2.97
C ALA A 49 -31.26 1.23 4.49
N GLY A 50 -30.65 2.13 5.26
CA GLY A 50 -30.80 2.17 6.72
C GLY A 50 -29.88 1.22 7.50
N LEU A 51 -28.89 0.63 6.87
CA LEU A 51 -27.91 -0.25 7.53
C LEU A 51 -26.64 0.51 7.93
N VAL A 52 -26.05 0.09 9.04
CA VAL A 52 -24.78 0.62 9.57
C VAL A 52 -23.72 -0.48 9.51
N GLY A 53 -22.53 -0.14 9.00
CA GLY A 53 -21.35 -0.99 9.08
C GLY A 53 -21.42 -2.26 8.23
N THR A 54 -22.20 -2.28 7.15
CA THR A 54 -22.23 -3.42 6.22
C THR A 54 -20.90 -3.50 5.48
N SER A 55 -20.20 -4.62 5.63
CA SER A 55 -18.87 -4.79 5.04
C SER A 55 -18.90 -5.70 3.81
N VAL A 56 -18.08 -5.34 2.82
CA VAL A 56 -17.81 -6.14 1.62
C VAL A 56 -16.31 -6.38 1.55
N ASP A 57 -15.91 -7.64 1.52
CA ASP A 57 -14.51 -8.05 1.36
C ASP A 57 -14.19 -8.07 -0.13
N LEU A 58 -13.25 -7.24 -0.54
CA LEU A 58 -12.85 -7.09 -1.94
C LEU A 58 -11.63 -7.96 -2.25
N ILE A 59 -10.66 -7.97 -1.35
CA ILE A 59 -9.42 -8.73 -1.49
C ILE A 59 -9.12 -9.42 -0.17
N ASP A 60 -8.80 -10.70 -0.20
CA ASP A 60 -8.27 -11.47 0.93
C ASP A 60 -7.37 -12.60 0.39
N GLN A 61 -6.08 -12.32 0.19
CA GLN A 61 -5.17 -13.27 -0.44
C GLN A 61 -3.72 -13.12 0.02
N ASP A 62 -2.95 -14.20 -0.17
CA ASP A 62 -1.53 -14.20 0.12
C ASP A 62 -0.74 -13.44 -0.94
N VAL A 63 0.25 -12.66 -0.48
CA VAL A 63 1.16 -11.90 -1.33
C VAL A 63 2.61 -12.15 -0.91
N THR A 64 3.49 -12.18 -1.91
CA THR A 64 4.94 -12.21 -1.67
C THR A 64 5.45 -10.78 -1.72
N LEU A 65 6.08 -10.32 -0.64
CA LEU A 65 6.56 -8.95 -0.54
C LEU A 65 8.03 -8.85 -0.97
N LEU A 66 8.92 -8.75 -0.02
CA LEU A 66 10.35 -8.53 -0.27
C LEU A 66 11.18 -9.67 0.34
N PRO A 67 11.44 -10.75 -0.42
CA PRO A 67 12.19 -11.90 0.10
C PRO A 67 13.58 -11.49 0.57
N GLY A 68 13.92 -11.91 1.78
CA GLY A 68 15.26 -11.71 2.38
C GLY A 68 15.52 -10.29 2.92
N LEU A 69 14.56 -9.37 2.87
CA LEU A 69 14.77 -8.00 3.34
C LEU A 69 14.85 -7.90 4.86
N SER A 70 14.06 -8.68 5.57
CA SER A 70 13.94 -8.64 7.03
C SER A 70 15.25 -8.92 7.79
N SER A 71 16.24 -9.58 7.15
CA SER A 71 17.50 -9.99 7.77
C SER A 71 18.70 -9.07 7.48
N VAL A 72 18.57 -8.08 6.59
CA VAL A 72 19.75 -7.43 5.99
C VAL A 72 19.73 -5.91 6.11
N VAL A 73 18.61 -5.26 6.46
CA VAL A 73 18.46 -3.80 6.24
C VAL A 73 17.67 -3.11 7.35
N ASP A 74 18.19 -1.96 7.79
CA ASP A 74 17.43 -1.03 8.59
C ASP A 74 16.42 -0.27 7.71
N VAL A 75 15.13 -0.40 8.01
CA VAL A 75 14.06 0.35 7.32
C VAL A 75 14.00 1.75 7.88
N GLU A 76 14.23 2.74 7.03
CA GLU A 76 14.13 4.15 7.38
C GLU A 76 12.69 4.64 7.31
N SER A 77 11.98 4.22 6.26
CA SER A 77 10.55 4.54 6.11
C SER A 77 9.86 3.52 5.19
N ALA A 78 8.54 3.42 5.34
CA ALA A 78 7.70 2.64 4.46
C ALA A 78 6.40 3.39 4.19
N THR A 79 5.97 3.49 2.95
CA THR A 79 4.69 4.09 2.56
C THR A 79 3.87 3.12 1.72
N LEU A 80 2.55 3.27 1.75
CA LEU A 80 1.64 2.48 0.94
C LEU A 80 0.71 3.42 0.17
N ARG A 81 0.72 3.31 -1.16
CA ARG A 81 -0.19 4.03 -2.04
C ARG A 81 -1.36 3.15 -2.41
N ILE A 82 -2.54 3.74 -2.37
CA ILE A 82 -3.80 3.07 -2.68
C ILE A 82 -4.57 3.95 -3.64
N GLY A 83 -5.04 3.35 -4.73
CA GLY A 83 -5.96 3.95 -5.68
C GLY A 83 -7.13 3.01 -5.94
N MET A 84 -8.35 3.50 -5.73
CA MET A 84 -9.59 2.77 -6.00
C MET A 84 -10.61 3.67 -6.68
N ARG A 85 -11.41 3.08 -7.56
CA ARG A 85 -12.52 3.75 -8.24
C ARG A 85 -13.82 3.04 -7.90
N PHE A 86 -14.80 3.79 -7.48
CA PHE A 86 -16.16 3.35 -7.21
C PHE A 86 -17.09 3.93 -8.25
N GLU A 87 -17.88 3.09 -8.91
CA GLU A 87 -18.95 3.47 -9.84
C GLU A 87 -20.29 3.13 -9.20
N ASN A 88 -20.88 4.11 -8.50
CA ASN A 88 -22.12 3.90 -7.79
C ASN A 88 -23.33 4.13 -8.70
N GLN A 89 -24.19 3.12 -8.83
CA GLN A 89 -25.37 3.17 -9.69
C GLN A 89 -26.58 3.70 -8.95
N THR A 90 -26.81 3.21 -7.72
CA THR A 90 -28.00 3.56 -6.94
C THR A 90 -27.67 3.70 -5.46
N GLY A 91 -28.52 4.42 -4.74
CA GLY A 91 -28.35 4.66 -3.31
C GLY A 91 -27.22 5.61 -2.98
N SER A 92 -27.13 5.96 -1.72
CA SER A 92 -26.03 6.75 -1.16
C SER A 92 -25.46 6.07 0.06
N ALA A 93 -24.18 6.27 0.31
CA ALA A 93 -23.52 5.77 1.50
C ALA A 93 -22.35 6.66 1.91
N SER A 94 -22.09 6.73 3.20
CA SER A 94 -20.75 7.00 3.71
C SER A 94 -20.08 5.67 4.05
N GLY A 95 -18.76 5.62 3.95
CA GLY A 95 -18.06 4.38 4.21
C GLY A 95 -16.57 4.58 4.40
N HIS A 96 -15.89 3.46 4.60
CA HIS A 96 -14.46 3.40 4.84
C HIS A 96 -13.83 2.29 4.01
N VAL A 97 -12.77 2.60 3.28
CA VAL A 97 -11.88 1.61 2.67
C VAL A 97 -10.82 1.26 3.71
N LEU A 98 -10.81 0.00 4.11
CA LEU A 98 -9.90 -0.54 5.12
C LEU A 98 -8.90 -1.46 4.46
N VAL A 99 -7.60 -1.22 4.69
CA VAL A 99 -6.52 -2.05 4.12
C VAL A 99 -5.76 -2.73 5.23
N TYR A 100 -5.50 -4.02 5.04
CA TYR A 100 -4.90 -4.92 6.01
C TYR A 100 -3.69 -5.62 5.41
N LEU A 101 -2.68 -5.85 6.23
CA LEU A 101 -1.59 -6.77 5.97
C LEU A 101 -1.41 -7.63 7.23
N ALA A 102 -1.84 -8.87 7.13
CA ALA A 102 -1.72 -9.85 8.21
C ALA A 102 -0.54 -10.79 7.95
N PRO A 103 -0.05 -11.49 8.98
CA PRO A 103 0.91 -12.58 8.80
C PRO A 103 0.36 -13.63 7.81
N SER A 104 1.25 -14.27 7.05
CA SER A 104 0.87 -15.24 6.00
C SER A 104 0.20 -16.51 6.51
N ASP A 105 0.38 -16.84 7.78
CA ASP A 105 -0.29 -17.97 8.44
C ASP A 105 -1.72 -17.66 8.92
N SER A 106 -2.16 -16.41 8.74
CA SER A 106 -3.51 -15.98 9.11
C SER A 106 -4.54 -16.59 8.17
N THR A 107 -5.66 -17.05 8.71
CA THR A 107 -6.80 -17.58 7.93
C THR A 107 -7.56 -16.48 7.19
N SER A 108 -7.41 -15.21 7.62
CA SER A 108 -8.00 -14.02 7.01
C SER A 108 -7.14 -12.80 7.32
N ALA A 109 -7.06 -11.85 6.39
CA ALA A 109 -6.39 -10.58 6.60
C ALA A 109 -7.11 -9.67 7.62
N PHE A 110 -8.39 -9.88 7.84
CA PHE A 110 -9.25 -9.00 8.66
C PHE A 110 -9.19 -9.29 10.17
N GLY A 111 -8.33 -10.19 10.59
CA GLY A 111 -8.10 -10.51 12.00
C GLY A 111 -7.15 -9.56 12.73
N VAL A 112 -6.52 -8.63 12.02
CA VAL A 112 -5.58 -7.63 12.56
C VAL A 112 -6.16 -6.22 12.41
N PRO A 113 -5.65 -5.20 13.14
CA PRO A 113 -6.02 -3.82 12.90
C PRO A 113 -5.70 -3.37 11.47
N PRO A 114 -6.54 -2.54 10.83
CA PRO A 114 -6.24 -2.00 9.51
C PRO A 114 -5.01 -1.09 9.54
N LEU A 115 -4.20 -1.17 8.49
CA LEU A 115 -3.07 -0.25 8.25
C LEU A 115 -3.56 1.10 7.73
N ALA A 116 -4.69 1.10 7.04
CA ALA A 116 -5.34 2.29 6.52
C ALA A 116 -6.84 2.26 6.76
N ASP A 117 -7.38 3.44 7.00
CA ASP A 117 -8.81 3.72 7.12
C ASP A 117 -9.09 5.00 6.32
N ILE A 118 -9.71 4.85 5.15
CA ILE A 118 -9.88 5.93 4.18
C ILE A 118 -11.37 6.17 3.98
N PRO A 119 -11.89 7.36 4.35
CA PRO A 119 -13.31 7.67 4.18
C PRO A 119 -13.67 7.77 2.70
N VAL A 120 -14.86 7.28 2.36
CA VAL A 120 -15.48 7.40 1.04
C VAL A 120 -16.93 7.80 1.20
N THR A 121 -17.42 8.65 0.28
CA THR A 121 -18.82 9.03 0.20
C THR A 121 -19.33 8.76 -1.20
N LEU A 122 -20.45 8.04 -1.31
CA LEU A 122 -21.05 7.65 -2.57
C LEU A 122 -22.41 8.33 -2.73
N ALA A 123 -22.63 8.98 -3.87
CA ALA A 123 -23.92 9.50 -4.30
C ALA A 123 -24.47 8.65 -5.45
N PRO A 124 -25.80 8.65 -5.71
CA PRO A 124 -26.37 7.90 -6.83
C PRO A 124 -25.84 8.39 -8.19
N ASN A 125 -25.55 7.46 -9.09
CA ASN A 125 -24.99 7.71 -10.43
C ASN A 125 -23.68 8.51 -10.42
N ASP A 126 -22.84 8.28 -9.42
CA ASP A 126 -21.56 8.98 -9.25
C ASP A 126 -20.38 8.03 -9.41
N THR A 127 -19.23 8.62 -9.79
CA THR A 127 -17.95 7.93 -9.84
C THR A 127 -17.00 8.63 -8.90
N VAL A 128 -16.54 7.91 -7.88
CA VAL A 128 -15.64 8.43 -6.86
C VAL A 128 -14.28 7.76 -6.99
N GLN A 129 -13.23 8.56 -7.09
CA GLN A 129 -11.85 8.09 -6.98
C GLN A 129 -11.30 8.34 -5.57
N VAL A 130 -10.78 7.29 -4.99
CA VAL A 130 -10.04 7.32 -3.73
C VAL A 130 -8.58 7.08 -4.05
N ALA A 131 -7.74 8.09 -3.85
CA ALA A 131 -6.30 7.96 -4.01
C ALA A 131 -5.61 8.56 -2.78
N THR A 132 -4.81 7.77 -2.10
CA THR A 132 -4.11 8.21 -0.89
C THR A 132 -2.76 7.54 -0.74
N GLU A 133 -1.87 8.23 -0.02
CA GLU A 133 -0.60 7.69 0.45
C GLU A 133 -0.63 7.60 1.97
N ILE A 134 -0.43 6.39 2.49
CA ILE A 134 -0.36 6.13 3.91
C ILE A 134 1.08 6.37 4.35
N ALA A 135 1.25 7.31 5.27
CA ALA A 135 2.54 7.68 5.81
C ALA A 135 3.18 6.53 6.59
N SER A 136 4.50 6.58 6.68
CA SER A 136 5.29 5.60 7.41
C SER A 136 4.86 5.49 8.88
N SER A 137 4.70 4.24 9.30
CA SER A 137 4.49 3.86 10.69
C SER A 137 5.29 2.61 11.02
N PRO A 138 5.60 2.34 12.30
CA PRO A 138 6.28 1.09 12.69
C PRO A 138 5.52 -0.16 12.23
N ALA A 139 4.17 -0.13 12.29
CA ALA A 139 3.31 -1.23 11.86
C ALA A 139 3.40 -1.46 10.35
N LEU A 140 3.33 -0.40 9.55
CA LEU A 140 3.45 -0.47 8.09
C LEU A 140 4.85 -0.95 7.67
N SER A 141 5.90 -0.44 8.31
CA SER A 141 7.28 -0.86 8.05
C SER A 141 7.46 -2.34 8.36
N ALA A 142 6.99 -2.80 9.52
CA ALA A 142 7.05 -4.19 9.90
C ALA A 142 6.24 -5.10 8.94
N ALA A 143 5.08 -4.65 8.50
CA ALA A 143 4.24 -5.41 7.56
C ALA A 143 4.87 -5.54 6.17
N LEU A 144 5.40 -4.44 5.60
CA LEU A 144 6.00 -4.44 4.26
C LEU A 144 7.37 -5.12 4.18
N THR A 145 8.03 -5.38 5.32
CA THR A 145 9.33 -6.08 5.36
C THR A 145 9.22 -7.59 5.57
N GLN A 146 8.01 -8.11 5.72
CA GLN A 146 7.80 -9.56 5.74
C GLN A 146 8.08 -10.15 4.36
N GLU A 147 8.49 -11.41 4.31
CA GLU A 147 8.67 -12.13 3.04
C GLU A 147 7.33 -12.47 2.41
N HIS A 148 6.39 -12.89 3.24
CA HIS A 148 5.02 -13.24 2.85
C HIS A 148 4.04 -12.57 3.81
N ALA A 149 2.92 -12.11 3.28
CA ALA A 149 1.84 -11.53 4.06
C ALA A 149 0.49 -11.89 3.43
N ARG A 150 -0.58 -11.71 4.18
CA ARG A 150 -1.94 -11.80 3.67
C ARG A 150 -2.52 -10.39 3.53
N LEU A 151 -2.78 -9.99 2.28
CA LEU A 151 -3.36 -8.69 1.93
C LEU A 151 -4.87 -8.76 2.01
N GLY A 152 -5.47 -7.81 2.71
CA GLY A 152 -6.92 -7.61 2.76
C GLY A 152 -7.32 -6.20 2.37
N VAL A 153 -8.37 -6.08 1.58
CA VAL A 153 -9.07 -4.83 1.32
C VAL A 153 -10.55 -5.06 1.58
N ARG A 154 -11.12 -4.25 2.47
CA ARG A 154 -12.53 -4.30 2.85
C ARG A 154 -13.13 -2.92 2.73
N VAL A 155 -14.37 -2.84 2.27
CA VAL A 155 -15.14 -1.60 2.35
C VAL A 155 -16.30 -1.79 3.31
N SER A 156 -16.44 -0.86 4.25
CA SER A 156 -17.57 -0.78 5.18
C SER A 156 -18.46 0.36 4.74
N PHE A 157 -19.78 0.11 4.65
CA PHE A 157 -20.77 1.08 4.22
C PHE A 157 -21.80 1.38 5.34
N ASP A 158 -22.15 2.65 5.44
CA ASP A 158 -23.28 3.15 6.21
C ASP A 158 -24.31 3.75 5.23
N THR A 159 -25.48 3.13 5.16
CA THR A 159 -26.58 3.51 4.26
C THR A 159 -27.73 4.19 4.99
N THR A 160 -27.55 4.65 6.24
CA THR A 160 -28.62 5.26 7.06
C THR A 160 -29.24 6.49 6.42
N GLY A 161 -28.48 7.25 5.64
CA GLY A 161 -28.98 8.41 4.88
C GLY A 161 -29.54 8.07 3.49
N SER A 162 -29.52 6.81 3.07
CA SER A 162 -30.02 6.40 1.75
C SER A 162 -31.53 6.19 1.76
N LEU A 163 -32.17 6.56 0.65
CA LEU A 163 -33.58 6.28 0.39
C LEU A 163 -33.79 5.08 -0.54
N SER A 164 -32.72 4.54 -1.09
CA SER A 164 -32.72 3.40 -2.02
C SER A 164 -31.57 2.45 -1.72
N VAL A 165 -31.64 1.27 -2.30
CA VAL A 165 -30.62 0.23 -2.21
C VAL A 165 -29.30 0.78 -2.77
N LEU A 166 -28.20 0.57 -2.04
CA LEU A 166 -26.86 0.86 -2.53
C LEU A 166 -26.38 -0.27 -3.43
N GLN A 167 -25.97 0.06 -4.65
CA GLN A 167 -25.42 -0.89 -5.60
C GLN A 167 -24.45 -0.19 -6.57
N GLY A 168 -23.35 -0.87 -6.87
CA GLY A 168 -22.35 -0.36 -7.80
C GLY A 168 -21.22 -1.35 -8.01
N SER A 169 -20.15 -0.87 -8.58
CA SER A 169 -18.89 -1.60 -8.75
C SER A 169 -17.71 -0.81 -8.21
N GLU A 170 -16.67 -1.52 -7.88
CA GLU A 170 -15.38 -0.96 -7.49
C GLU A 170 -14.26 -1.55 -8.35
N THR A 171 -13.17 -0.81 -8.46
CA THR A 171 -11.94 -1.24 -9.13
C THR A 171 -10.75 -0.76 -8.32
N THR A 172 -9.88 -1.68 -7.94
CA THR A 172 -8.58 -1.36 -7.35
C THR A 172 -7.59 -1.05 -8.47
N GLU A 173 -7.13 0.19 -8.54
CA GLU A 173 -6.27 0.70 -9.62
C GLU A 173 -4.80 0.76 -9.21
N GLU A 174 -4.51 0.99 -7.93
CA GLU A 174 -3.15 1.08 -7.38
C GLU A 174 -3.07 0.45 -5.99
N LEU A 175 -2.06 -0.38 -5.78
CA LEU A 175 -1.60 -0.86 -4.47
C LEU A 175 -0.09 -0.98 -4.54
N LEU A 176 0.63 0.03 -4.03
CA LEU A 176 2.06 0.15 -4.18
C LEU A 176 2.75 0.36 -2.83
N GLY A 177 3.51 -0.61 -2.37
CA GLY A 177 4.39 -0.48 -1.22
C GLY A 177 5.73 0.13 -1.63
N ILE A 178 6.19 1.14 -0.88
CA ILE A 178 7.51 1.75 -1.07
C ILE A 178 8.26 1.66 0.25
N VAL A 179 9.42 1.03 0.24
CA VAL A 179 10.27 0.86 1.42
C VAL A 179 11.61 1.54 1.16
N VAL A 180 11.97 2.47 2.01
CA VAL A 180 13.29 3.10 2.02
C VAL A 180 14.14 2.46 3.08
N THR A 181 15.31 1.96 2.68
CA THR A 181 16.22 1.26 3.57
C THR A 181 17.54 1.99 3.63
N LYS A 182 18.19 1.92 4.79
CA LYS A 182 19.54 2.41 5.00
C LYS A 182 20.50 1.21 4.99
N ARG A 183 21.47 1.20 4.11
CA ARG A 183 22.54 0.23 4.13
C ARG A 183 23.74 0.83 4.86
N SER A 184 24.03 0.36 6.05
CA SER A 184 25.32 0.59 6.69
C SER A 184 26.37 -0.25 5.94
N LEU A 185 27.38 0.39 5.41
CA LEU A 185 28.55 -0.26 4.80
C LEU A 185 29.61 -0.54 5.86
#